data_28c7ed171bf4873c83c52561db7a47fb
#
_entry.id   28c7ed171bf4873c83c52561db7a47fb
#
_cell.length_a   1.000
_cell.length_b   1.000
_cell.length_c   1.000
_cell.angle_alpha   90.00
_cell.angle_beta   90.00
_cell.angle_gamma   90.00
#
_symmetry.space_group_name_H-M   'P 1'
#
loop_
_entity.id
_entity.type
_entity.pdbx_description
1 polymer ?
#
loop_
_entity_poly.entity_id
_entity_poly.type
_entity_poly.pdbx_seq_one_letter_code
_entity_poly.pdbx_strand_id
1 'polypeptide(L)'
;MKYCMAIGLLGSMTLQAMAQYTGKVFVDENRNGLLDEGEKRLHRVSVSDGLNVVQTDSNGAYQLPGHSRMPFLFITTPSGYKTDNAYYYRIENGRTEYDFPVYPCYGGIQADGSHRFIHISDTEIRGKEGNQAWVDNLRDYSANEKIAFIVHTGDICYESGLNSHIGLLNTALMEDTQIFYGIGNHDLVKGAYGEELFEKLYGPVFYSFDVGNTHYIMTPMLHGDYLPEYTKEDVYRWMKNDLAYVGKEKSIIVFNHSLPEDTVAFKYGMSDTEYIDLPAMGLKAWLYGHWHVNHVHKHKVTGVYTICTSTPACGGIDHAPSAFRVLTVDTEGNVASEFRYSYLSPSLHIVSLEN
;
A
#
# COMPACT_ATOMS: atom_id res chain seq x y z
N MET A 1 23.64 65.11 26.98
CA MET A 1 24.25 63.88 26.49
C MET A 1 23.59 62.71 27.17
N LYS A 2 22.70 62.00 26.45
CA LYS A 2 22.05 60.74 26.94
C LYS A 2 22.48 59.65 25.96
N TYR A 3 23.24 58.70 26.47
CA TYR A 3 23.63 57.50 25.71
C TYR A 3 22.49 56.45 25.78
N CYS A 4 21.90 56.12 24.65
CA CYS A 4 21.05 54.94 24.54
C CYS A 4 21.94 53.73 24.21
N MET A 5 22.03 52.77 25.11
CA MET A 5 22.59 51.45 24.83
C MET A 5 21.50 50.61 24.13
N ALA A 6 21.73 50.23 22.90
CA ALA A 6 20.94 49.19 22.22
C ALA A 6 21.50 47.84 22.58
N ILE A 7 20.71 47.04 23.30
CA ILE A 7 21.00 45.63 23.59
C ILE A 7 20.48 44.84 22.38
N GLY A 8 21.40 44.34 21.56
CA GLY A 8 21.08 43.41 20.48
C GLY A 8 20.82 42.03 21.07
N LEU A 9 19.58 41.53 20.98
CA LEU A 9 19.26 40.12 21.20
C LEU A 9 19.78 39.32 20.02
N LEU A 10 20.89 38.61 20.22
CA LEU A 10 21.30 37.50 19.35
C LEU A 10 20.37 36.31 19.67
N GLY A 11 19.36 36.12 18.86
CA GLY A 11 18.58 34.88 18.84
C GLY A 11 19.46 33.75 18.32
N SER A 12 19.90 32.86 19.20
CA SER A 12 20.49 31.59 18.80
C SER A 12 19.42 30.74 18.13
N MET A 13 19.41 30.70 16.79
CA MET A 13 18.74 29.63 16.06
C MET A 13 19.51 28.34 16.36
N THR A 14 18.99 27.54 17.27
CA THR A 14 19.40 26.15 17.40
C THR A 14 18.92 25.44 16.12
N LEU A 15 19.85 25.17 15.19
CA LEU A 15 19.62 24.15 14.18
C LEU A 15 19.37 22.84 14.95
N GLN A 16 18.13 22.44 15.05
CA GLN A 16 17.81 21.09 15.46
C GLN A 16 18.36 20.19 14.35
N ALA A 17 19.44 19.46 14.62
CA ALA A 17 19.93 18.43 13.73
C ALA A 17 18.78 17.43 13.54
N MET A 18 18.26 17.34 12.31
CA MET A 18 17.28 16.34 11.98
C MET A 18 17.92 14.96 12.21
N ALA A 19 17.18 14.06 12.82
CA ALA A 19 17.64 12.69 13.02
C ALA A 19 17.97 12.10 11.63
N GLN A 20 19.15 11.49 11.53
CA GLN A 20 19.56 10.80 10.32
C GLN A 20 19.41 9.31 10.54
N TYR A 21 18.74 8.65 9.61
CA TYR A 21 18.53 7.21 9.66
C TYR A 21 19.46 6.51 8.68
N THR A 22 20.02 5.41 9.11
CA THR A 22 20.89 4.55 8.31
C THR A 22 20.45 3.10 8.44
N GLY A 23 20.96 2.25 7.57
CA GLY A 23 20.74 0.81 7.62
C GLY A 23 21.09 0.13 6.30
N LYS A 24 20.71 -1.11 6.19
CA LYS A 24 20.95 -1.94 5.01
C LYS A 24 19.70 -2.69 4.61
N VAL A 25 19.59 -2.97 3.31
CA VAL A 25 18.61 -3.91 2.77
C VAL A 25 19.36 -5.12 2.26
N PHE A 26 18.99 -6.31 2.71
CA PHE A 26 19.70 -7.56 2.41
C PHE A 26 18.75 -8.74 2.33
N VAL A 27 19.23 -9.80 1.66
CA VAL A 27 18.51 -11.08 1.58
C VAL A 27 18.87 -11.90 2.82
N ASP A 28 17.91 -12.07 3.70
CA ASP A 28 18.02 -12.90 4.90
C ASP A 28 17.64 -14.35 4.52
N GLU A 29 18.64 -15.15 4.18
CA GLU A 29 18.43 -16.51 3.68
C GLU A 29 18.00 -17.48 4.78
N ASN A 30 18.44 -17.24 6.01
CA ASN A 30 18.15 -18.12 7.16
C ASN A 30 17.00 -17.60 8.03
N ARG A 31 16.44 -16.42 7.72
CA ARG A 31 15.31 -15.77 8.40
C ARG A 31 15.54 -15.49 9.88
N ASN A 32 16.77 -15.12 10.23
CA ASN A 32 17.11 -14.75 11.61
C ASN A 32 16.97 -13.23 11.89
N GLY A 33 16.70 -12.42 10.87
CA GLY A 33 16.57 -10.97 10.95
C GLY A 33 17.89 -10.20 11.05
N LEU A 34 19.03 -10.88 10.91
CA LEU A 34 20.36 -10.29 11.02
C LEU A 34 21.12 -10.45 9.71
N LEU A 35 21.94 -9.44 9.39
CA LEU A 35 22.81 -9.54 8.22
C LEU A 35 24.04 -10.40 8.52
N ASP A 36 24.05 -11.61 7.98
CA ASP A 36 25.15 -12.56 8.13
C ASP A 36 26.23 -12.41 7.04
N GLU A 37 27.38 -13.02 7.29
CA GLU A 37 28.47 -13.08 6.32
C GLU A 37 28.06 -13.92 5.09
N GLY A 38 28.21 -13.35 3.90
CA GLY A 38 27.85 -13.99 2.64
C GLY A 38 26.45 -13.68 2.14
N GLU A 39 25.58 -13.13 2.95
CA GLU A 39 24.26 -12.74 2.52
C GLU A 39 24.27 -11.59 1.51
N LYS A 40 23.39 -11.71 0.52
CA LYS A 40 23.30 -10.77 -0.60
C LYS A 40 22.72 -9.45 -0.14
N ARG A 41 23.46 -8.37 -0.35
CA ARG A 41 22.99 -6.99 -0.17
C ARG A 41 22.27 -6.50 -1.41
N LEU A 42 21.15 -5.79 -1.22
CA LEU A 42 20.32 -5.32 -2.34
C LEU A 42 20.60 -3.86 -2.67
N HIS A 43 21.03 -3.65 -3.92
CA HIS A 43 21.28 -2.34 -4.51
C HIS A 43 20.00 -1.76 -5.13
N ARG A 44 19.85 -0.43 -5.10
CA ARG A 44 18.71 0.31 -5.67
C ARG A 44 17.36 -0.06 -5.10
N VAL A 45 17.30 -0.41 -3.83
CA VAL A 45 16.03 -0.49 -3.11
C VAL A 45 15.71 0.88 -2.56
N SER A 46 14.54 1.41 -2.87
CA SER A 46 14.07 2.68 -2.33
C SER A 46 13.72 2.53 -0.86
N VAL A 47 14.20 3.48 -0.04
CA VAL A 47 13.92 3.58 1.41
C VAL A 47 13.37 4.96 1.66
N SER A 48 12.30 5.07 2.44
CA SER A 48 11.57 6.31 2.69
C SER A 48 11.29 6.54 4.17
N ASP A 49 11.18 7.81 4.55
CA ASP A 49 10.65 8.27 5.84
C ASP A 49 9.25 8.90 5.73
N GLY A 50 8.57 8.64 4.60
CA GLY A 50 7.26 9.23 4.30
C GLY A 50 7.32 10.58 3.58
N LEU A 51 8.51 11.13 3.37
CA LEU A 51 8.75 12.31 2.54
C LEU A 51 9.97 12.12 1.64
N ASN A 52 11.13 11.91 2.27
CA ASN A 52 12.36 11.66 1.55
C ASN A 52 12.39 10.22 1.05
N VAL A 53 12.95 10.03 -0.13
CA VAL A 53 13.22 8.71 -0.70
C VAL A 53 14.68 8.68 -1.13
N VAL A 54 15.40 7.64 -0.75
CA VAL A 54 16.77 7.38 -1.17
C VAL A 54 16.89 5.96 -1.68
N GLN A 55 17.91 5.64 -2.44
CA GLN A 55 18.19 4.27 -2.86
C GLN A 55 19.43 3.71 -2.16
N THR A 56 19.39 2.41 -1.87
CA THR A 56 20.56 1.69 -1.35
C THR A 56 21.69 1.68 -2.37
N ASP A 57 22.92 1.78 -1.88
CA ASP A 57 24.16 1.68 -2.65
C ASP A 57 24.50 0.20 -3.01
N SER A 58 25.68 -0.01 -3.61
CA SER A 58 26.17 -1.35 -3.98
C SER A 58 26.38 -2.29 -2.79
N ASN A 59 26.47 -1.74 -1.58
CA ASN A 59 26.59 -2.50 -0.34
C ASN A 59 25.24 -2.69 0.37
N GLY A 60 24.15 -2.34 -0.29
CA GLY A 60 22.80 -2.36 0.29
C GLY A 60 22.56 -1.27 1.35
N ALA A 61 23.51 -0.36 1.55
CA ALA A 61 23.43 0.66 2.58
C ALA A 61 22.64 1.89 2.11
N TYR A 62 21.93 2.50 3.04
CA TYR A 62 21.23 3.76 2.81
C TYR A 62 21.49 4.77 3.92
N GLN A 63 21.26 6.04 3.58
CA GLN A 63 21.32 7.14 4.51
C GLN A 63 20.19 8.12 4.19
N LEU A 64 19.26 8.27 5.13
CA LEU A 64 18.03 9.03 4.97
C LEU A 64 18.05 10.25 5.91
N PRO A 65 17.74 11.47 5.44
CA PRO A 65 17.83 12.70 6.26
C PRO A 65 16.65 12.75 7.20
N GLY A 66 16.05 11.98 7.76
CA GLY A 66 14.97 12.01 8.73
C GLY A 66 13.92 13.09 8.53
N HIS A 67 12.69 12.79 8.86
CA HIS A 67 11.56 13.70 8.78
C HIS A 67 10.70 13.56 10.05
N SER A 68 10.27 14.68 10.62
CA SER A 68 9.63 14.70 11.94
C SER A 68 8.13 14.39 11.96
N ARG A 69 7.47 14.35 10.78
CA ARG A 69 6.01 14.24 10.69
C ARG A 69 5.49 12.83 10.53
N MET A 70 6.31 11.93 9.96
CA MET A 70 5.88 10.55 9.69
C MET A 70 6.54 9.59 10.66
N PRO A 71 5.77 8.69 11.26
CA PRO A 71 6.30 7.81 12.30
C PRO A 71 6.98 6.53 11.77
N PHE A 72 7.20 6.43 10.45
CA PHE A 72 7.70 5.20 9.83
C PHE A 72 8.91 5.41 8.95
N LEU A 73 9.77 4.38 8.93
CA LEU A 73 10.71 4.09 7.85
C LEU A 73 10.21 2.86 7.09
N PHE A 74 10.21 2.89 5.77
CA PHE A 74 9.74 1.77 4.96
C PHE A 74 10.53 1.64 3.66
N ILE A 75 10.52 0.43 3.10
CA ILE A 75 11.11 0.14 1.80
C ILE A 75 10.03 -0.02 0.72
N THR A 76 10.35 0.38 -0.51
CA THR A 76 9.68 -0.17 -1.67
C THR A 76 10.13 -1.61 -1.82
N THR A 77 9.30 -2.57 -1.38
CA THR A 77 9.65 -4.00 -1.46
C THR A 77 9.95 -4.35 -2.91
N PRO A 78 11.16 -4.82 -3.24
CA PRO A 78 11.53 -5.07 -4.62
C PRO A 78 10.88 -6.34 -5.17
N SER A 79 10.62 -6.38 -6.48
CA SER A 79 10.04 -7.55 -7.15
C SER A 79 10.87 -8.82 -6.88
N GLY A 80 10.18 -9.92 -6.61
CA GLY A 80 10.78 -11.21 -6.30
C GLY A 80 11.23 -11.37 -4.85
N TYR A 81 10.93 -10.41 -3.99
CA TYR A 81 11.20 -10.46 -2.55
C TYR A 81 9.96 -10.13 -1.74
N LYS A 82 9.96 -10.57 -0.50
CA LYS A 82 8.98 -10.20 0.52
C LYS A 82 9.66 -10.03 1.89
N THR A 83 8.94 -9.53 2.86
CA THR A 83 9.38 -9.41 4.26
C THR A 83 8.60 -10.39 5.12
N ASP A 84 9.21 -10.92 6.19
CA ASP A 84 8.51 -11.84 7.10
C ASP A 84 7.44 -11.14 7.93
N ASN A 85 7.72 -9.93 8.42
CA ASN A 85 6.83 -9.21 9.32
C ASN A 85 6.26 -7.95 8.67
N ALA A 86 7.15 -7.02 8.32
CA ALA A 86 6.74 -5.76 7.74
C ALA A 86 7.83 -5.17 6.84
N TYR A 87 7.40 -4.49 5.78
CA TYR A 87 8.27 -3.68 4.93
C TYR A 87 8.58 -2.30 5.56
N TYR A 88 8.22 -2.10 6.85
CA TYR A 88 8.37 -0.85 7.58
C TYR A 88 8.80 -1.07 9.02
N TYR A 89 9.38 -0.03 9.61
CA TYR A 89 9.60 0.11 11.05
C TYR A 89 8.92 1.37 11.55
N ARG A 90 8.26 1.29 12.70
CA ARG A 90 7.89 2.49 13.44
C ARG A 90 9.17 3.09 14.05
N ILE A 91 9.37 4.39 13.85
CA ILE A 91 10.55 5.10 14.37
C ILE A 91 10.53 5.10 15.90
N GLU A 92 11.59 4.59 16.50
CA GLU A 92 11.77 4.51 17.94
C GLU A 92 12.69 5.64 18.42
N ASN A 93 12.37 6.18 19.59
CA ASN A 93 13.14 7.28 20.16
C ASN A 93 14.60 6.84 20.45
N GLY A 94 15.57 7.55 19.91
CA GLY A 94 16.99 7.25 20.06
C GLY A 94 17.56 6.16 19.17
N ARG A 95 16.73 5.48 18.36
CA ARG A 95 17.19 4.52 17.35
C ARG A 95 17.41 5.23 16.02
N THR A 96 18.58 5.04 15.42
CA THR A 96 18.98 5.64 14.15
C THR A 96 19.37 4.61 13.08
N GLU A 97 19.45 3.33 13.43
CA GLU A 97 19.80 2.24 12.52
C GLU A 97 18.64 1.27 12.37
N TYR A 98 18.24 1.02 11.11
CA TYR A 98 17.13 0.15 10.73
C TYR A 98 17.51 -0.67 9.52
N ASP A 99 17.77 -1.95 9.73
CA ASP A 99 18.06 -2.89 8.67
C ASP A 99 16.78 -3.57 8.18
N PHE A 100 16.65 -3.75 6.88
CA PHE A 100 15.49 -4.39 6.24
C PHE A 100 15.89 -5.76 5.68
N PRO A 101 15.63 -6.84 6.41
CA PRO A 101 15.74 -8.19 5.90
C PRO A 101 14.60 -8.48 4.91
N VAL A 102 14.94 -9.01 3.76
CA VAL A 102 13.97 -9.53 2.78
C VAL A 102 14.39 -10.93 2.35
N TYR A 103 13.46 -11.73 1.91
CA TYR A 103 13.76 -13.06 1.41
C TYR A 103 13.09 -13.34 0.07
N PRO A 104 13.67 -14.23 -0.77
CA PRO A 104 13.15 -14.51 -2.09
C PRO A 104 11.70 -15.01 -2.04
N CYS A 105 10.86 -14.43 -2.87
CA CYS A 105 9.49 -14.87 -3.07
C CYS A 105 9.13 -14.74 -4.55
N TYR A 106 9.19 -15.86 -5.23
CA TYR A 106 8.86 -15.95 -6.66
C TYR A 106 7.47 -16.53 -6.92
N GLY A 107 6.73 -16.83 -5.85
CA GLY A 107 5.35 -17.30 -5.94
C GLY A 107 4.46 -16.28 -6.65
N GLY A 108 3.69 -16.74 -7.66
CA GLY A 108 2.75 -15.90 -8.39
C GLY A 108 3.33 -14.96 -9.44
N ILE A 109 4.67 -14.84 -9.55
CA ILE A 109 5.33 -14.04 -10.60
C ILE A 109 5.87 -15.00 -11.67
N GLN A 110 5.46 -14.81 -12.92
CA GLN A 110 5.96 -15.58 -14.06
C GLN A 110 7.36 -15.11 -14.46
N ALA A 111 8.09 -15.94 -15.19
CA ALA A 111 9.44 -15.62 -15.64
C ALA A 111 9.53 -14.36 -16.52
N ASP A 112 8.45 -14.00 -17.19
CA ASP A 112 8.31 -12.79 -18.01
C ASP A 112 7.88 -11.55 -17.19
N GLY A 113 7.63 -11.69 -15.89
CA GLY A 113 7.20 -10.63 -14.98
C GLY A 113 5.67 -10.46 -14.91
N SER A 114 4.90 -11.18 -15.72
CA SER A 114 3.44 -11.19 -15.59
C SER A 114 3.03 -11.85 -14.27
N HIS A 115 1.92 -11.43 -13.70
CA HIS A 115 1.46 -11.94 -12.40
C HIS A 115 -0.02 -11.69 -12.19
N ARG A 116 -0.56 -12.33 -11.14
CA ARG A 116 -1.96 -12.18 -10.72
C ARG A 116 -1.98 -11.74 -9.26
N PHE A 117 -2.91 -10.84 -8.96
CA PHE A 117 -3.15 -10.42 -7.58
C PHE A 117 -4.65 -10.32 -7.28
N ILE A 118 -4.98 -10.30 -6.00
CA ILE A 118 -6.38 -10.17 -5.55
C ILE A 118 -6.59 -8.76 -5.01
N HIS A 119 -7.71 -8.16 -5.40
CA HIS A 119 -8.21 -6.90 -4.87
C HIS A 119 -9.49 -7.14 -4.08
N ILE A 120 -9.49 -6.73 -2.83
CA ILE A 120 -10.62 -6.66 -1.93
C ILE A 120 -10.75 -5.27 -1.34
N SER A 121 -11.95 -4.91 -0.92
CA SER A 121 -12.26 -3.63 -0.28
C SER A 121 -13.52 -3.76 0.55
N ASP A 122 -13.79 -2.76 1.39
CA ASP A 122 -15.07 -2.57 2.05
C ASP A 122 -15.55 -3.84 2.81
N THR A 123 -14.64 -4.47 3.55
CA THR A 123 -14.99 -5.68 4.31
C THR A 123 -15.93 -5.39 5.46
N GLU A 124 -15.87 -4.19 6.01
CA GLU A 124 -16.74 -3.62 7.04
C GLU A 124 -17.07 -4.58 8.18
N ILE A 125 -16.12 -5.41 8.54
CA ILE A 125 -16.33 -6.39 9.59
C ILE A 125 -16.37 -5.72 10.96
N ARG A 126 -17.25 -6.22 11.82
CA ARG A 126 -17.36 -5.76 13.21
C ARG A 126 -16.74 -6.73 14.21
N GLY A 127 -16.44 -7.92 13.76
CA GLY A 127 -15.89 -9.02 14.55
C GLY A 127 -15.51 -10.20 13.67
N LYS A 128 -15.00 -11.27 14.29
CA LYS A 128 -14.58 -12.48 13.57
C LYS A 128 -15.74 -13.35 13.11
N GLU A 129 -16.86 -13.29 13.83
CA GLU A 129 -18.01 -14.13 13.57
C GLU A 129 -18.58 -13.92 12.17
N GLY A 130 -18.86 -15.02 11.46
CA GLY A 130 -19.41 -14.99 10.09
C GLY A 130 -18.38 -14.68 8.98
N ASN A 131 -17.14 -14.28 9.32
CA ASN A 131 -16.16 -13.89 8.33
C ASN A 131 -15.16 -15.00 7.95
N GLN A 132 -15.05 -16.07 8.73
CA GLN A 132 -14.04 -17.11 8.49
C GLN A 132 -14.20 -17.80 7.12
N ALA A 133 -15.45 -18.03 6.68
CA ALA A 133 -15.71 -18.78 5.45
C ALA A 133 -15.17 -18.08 4.19
N TRP A 134 -15.37 -16.77 4.04
CA TRP A 134 -14.85 -16.05 2.89
C TRP A 134 -13.33 -15.87 2.97
N VAL A 135 -12.77 -15.75 4.18
CA VAL A 135 -11.30 -15.68 4.39
C VAL A 135 -10.64 -17.00 4.01
N ASP A 136 -11.22 -18.12 4.41
CA ASP A 136 -10.72 -19.46 4.05
C ASP A 136 -10.75 -19.67 2.54
N ASN A 137 -11.84 -19.29 1.86
CA ASN A 137 -11.91 -19.34 0.40
C ASN A 137 -10.86 -18.46 -0.27
N LEU A 138 -10.63 -17.25 0.26
CA LEU A 138 -9.61 -16.35 -0.25
C LEU A 138 -8.22 -16.96 -0.12
N ARG A 139 -7.91 -17.55 1.05
CA ARG A 139 -6.65 -18.24 1.31
C ARG A 139 -6.44 -19.40 0.35
N ASP A 140 -7.42 -20.31 0.29
CA ASP A 140 -7.33 -21.51 -0.54
C ASP A 140 -7.19 -21.15 -2.03
N TYR A 141 -7.92 -20.13 -2.48
CA TYR A 141 -7.77 -19.62 -3.84
C TYR A 141 -6.37 -19.04 -4.08
N SER A 142 -5.85 -18.23 -3.15
CA SER A 142 -4.52 -17.61 -3.27
C SER A 142 -3.42 -18.64 -3.40
N ALA A 143 -3.46 -19.69 -2.57
CA ALA A 143 -2.48 -20.77 -2.59
C ALA A 143 -2.57 -21.60 -3.88
N ASN A 144 -3.78 -22.02 -4.28
CA ASN A 144 -3.99 -22.87 -5.45
C ASN A 144 -3.64 -22.16 -6.76
N GLU A 145 -4.01 -20.90 -6.88
CA GLU A 145 -3.81 -20.09 -8.09
C GLU A 145 -2.49 -19.32 -8.12
N LYS A 146 -1.66 -19.50 -7.11
CA LYS A 146 -0.34 -18.86 -6.97
C LYS A 146 -0.45 -17.33 -7.15
N ILE A 147 -1.27 -16.72 -6.31
CA ILE A 147 -1.47 -15.25 -6.30
C ILE A 147 -0.20 -14.58 -5.76
N ALA A 148 0.28 -13.55 -6.44
CA ALA A 148 1.50 -12.84 -6.04
C ALA A 148 1.31 -12.05 -4.74
N PHE A 149 0.14 -11.40 -4.59
CA PHE A 149 -0.22 -10.64 -3.39
C PHE A 149 -1.74 -10.38 -3.33
N ILE A 150 -2.20 -9.96 -2.18
CA ILE A 150 -3.56 -9.46 -1.96
C ILE A 150 -3.47 -7.99 -1.59
N VAL A 151 -4.35 -7.16 -2.11
CA VAL A 151 -4.50 -5.76 -1.70
C VAL A 151 -5.90 -5.52 -1.16
N HIS A 152 -5.96 -4.86 0.00
CA HIS A 152 -7.18 -4.35 0.60
C HIS A 152 -7.17 -2.83 0.52
N THR A 153 -8.11 -2.24 -0.20
CA THR A 153 -8.10 -0.79 -0.47
C THR A 153 -8.86 0.06 0.55
N GLY A 154 -9.14 -0.48 1.73
CA GLY A 154 -9.74 0.30 2.84
C GLY A 154 -11.18 -0.07 3.16
N ASP A 155 -11.73 0.63 4.17
CA ASP A 155 -12.96 0.28 4.86
C ASP A 155 -12.94 -1.16 5.38
N ILE A 156 -11.88 -1.43 6.14
CA ILE A 156 -11.74 -2.62 7.01
C ILE A 156 -12.80 -2.57 8.10
N CYS A 157 -12.96 -1.48 8.67
CA CYS A 157 -14.06 -0.78 9.30
C CYS A 157 -14.05 -0.67 10.81
N TYR A 158 -14.18 0.60 11.24
CA TYR A 158 -14.31 1.06 12.61
C TYR A 158 -13.27 0.44 13.57
N GLU A 159 -13.19 0.95 14.76
CA GLU A 159 -12.22 0.51 15.77
C GLU A 159 -12.30 -1.01 16.06
N SER A 160 -13.52 -1.55 16.21
CA SER A 160 -13.69 -2.98 16.49
C SER A 160 -13.34 -3.85 15.29
N GLY A 161 -13.64 -3.40 14.07
CA GLY A 161 -13.30 -4.08 12.82
C GLY A 161 -11.81 -4.15 12.58
N LEU A 162 -11.09 -3.03 12.72
CA LEU A 162 -9.63 -2.97 12.59
C LEU A 162 -8.93 -3.99 13.49
N ASN A 163 -9.30 -4.03 14.78
CA ASN A 163 -8.72 -4.97 15.74
C ASN A 163 -9.07 -6.44 15.43
N SER A 164 -10.26 -6.70 14.89
CA SER A 164 -10.71 -8.07 14.58
C SER A 164 -10.13 -8.57 13.27
N HIS A 165 -10.06 -7.70 12.26
CA HIS A 165 -9.64 -8.04 10.90
C HIS A 165 -8.17 -8.50 10.85
N ILE A 166 -7.27 -7.81 11.53
CA ILE A 166 -5.85 -8.18 11.54
C ILE A 166 -5.62 -9.60 12.09
N GLY A 167 -6.52 -10.09 12.93
CA GLY A 167 -6.49 -11.45 13.45
C GLY A 167 -7.24 -12.47 12.58
N LEU A 168 -7.86 -12.05 11.47
CA LEU A 168 -8.51 -12.90 10.48
C LEU A 168 -7.72 -12.99 9.19
N LEU A 169 -7.20 -11.87 8.75
CA LEU A 169 -6.56 -11.71 7.46
C LEU A 169 -5.24 -10.95 7.65
N ASN A 170 -4.14 -11.64 7.47
CA ASN A 170 -2.78 -11.09 7.45
C ASN A 170 -1.86 -12.05 6.68
N THR A 171 -0.66 -11.61 6.33
CA THR A 171 0.29 -12.37 5.53
C THR A 171 0.57 -13.77 6.10
N ALA A 172 0.74 -13.90 7.43
CA ALA A 172 1.06 -15.17 8.07
C ALA A 172 -0.13 -16.17 7.98
N LEU A 173 -1.37 -15.68 8.05
CA LEU A 173 -2.58 -16.51 7.94
C LEU A 173 -2.92 -16.88 6.50
N MET A 174 -2.32 -16.20 5.51
CA MET A 174 -2.54 -16.42 4.08
C MET A 174 -1.42 -17.25 3.43
N GLU A 175 -0.82 -18.19 4.19
CA GLU A 175 0.21 -19.11 3.71
C GLU A 175 1.33 -18.40 2.93
N ASP A 176 1.78 -17.28 3.48
CA ASP A 176 2.82 -16.45 2.90
C ASP A 176 2.40 -15.61 1.66
N THR A 177 1.14 -15.59 1.24
CA THR A 177 0.67 -14.59 0.28
C THR A 177 0.65 -13.22 0.96
N GLN A 178 1.51 -12.32 0.52
CA GLN A 178 1.63 -10.99 1.14
C GLN A 178 0.36 -10.18 0.96
N ILE A 179 -0.05 -9.48 2.02
CA ILE A 179 -1.21 -8.59 2.02
C ILE A 179 -0.73 -7.16 2.21
N PHE A 180 -1.25 -6.27 1.37
CA PHE A 180 -1.05 -4.83 1.44
C PHE A 180 -2.36 -4.14 1.78
N TYR A 181 -2.31 -3.17 2.71
CA TYR A 181 -3.50 -2.49 3.23
C TYR A 181 -3.49 -1.01 2.89
N GLY A 182 -4.61 -0.51 2.37
CA GLY A 182 -4.94 0.90 2.30
C GLY A 182 -5.95 1.28 3.37
N ILE A 183 -6.03 2.56 3.68
CA ILE A 183 -6.96 3.13 4.64
C ILE A 183 -8.17 3.73 3.93
N GLY A 184 -9.39 3.39 4.41
CA GLY A 184 -10.65 3.97 3.97
C GLY A 184 -11.15 5.06 4.93
N ASN A 185 -12.30 5.64 4.62
CA ASN A 185 -12.86 6.71 5.44
C ASN A 185 -13.36 6.22 6.82
N HIS A 186 -13.85 4.98 6.92
CA HIS A 186 -14.29 4.39 8.17
C HIS A 186 -13.17 3.77 9.00
N ASP A 187 -11.97 3.71 8.45
CA ASP A 187 -10.75 3.28 9.17
C ASP A 187 -10.07 4.46 9.89
N LEU A 188 -10.46 5.70 9.56
CA LEU A 188 -10.11 6.90 10.31
C LEU A 188 -11.00 6.95 11.56
N VAL A 189 -10.49 6.46 12.68
CA VAL A 189 -11.24 6.27 13.91
C VAL A 189 -10.83 7.24 15.02
N LYS A 190 -11.56 7.26 16.12
CA LYS A 190 -11.25 8.13 17.25
C LYS A 190 -9.91 7.78 17.88
N GLY A 191 -9.00 8.77 17.93
CA GLY A 191 -7.66 8.64 18.50
C GLY A 191 -7.06 10.02 18.76
N ALA A 192 -5.74 10.11 18.90
CA ALA A 192 -5.02 11.39 18.88
C ALA A 192 -5.11 12.04 17.48
N TYR A 193 -5.17 11.20 16.45
CA TYR A 193 -5.45 11.54 15.04
C TYR A 193 -6.17 10.36 14.38
N GLY A 194 -6.78 10.54 13.24
CA GLY A 194 -7.72 9.58 12.65
C GLY A 194 -7.11 8.22 12.31
N GLU A 195 -5.88 8.18 11.80
CA GLU A 195 -5.16 6.98 11.39
C GLU A 195 -4.36 6.29 12.50
N GLU A 196 -4.34 6.80 13.73
CA GLU A 196 -3.50 6.28 14.81
C GLU A 196 -3.64 4.76 15.03
N LEU A 197 -4.88 4.26 15.07
CA LEU A 197 -5.14 2.84 15.26
C LEU A 197 -4.76 2.02 14.03
N PHE A 198 -5.06 2.53 12.83
CA PHE A 198 -4.67 1.89 11.59
C PHE A 198 -3.15 1.74 11.51
N GLU A 199 -2.41 2.80 11.75
CA GLU A 199 -0.95 2.79 11.76
C GLU A 199 -0.34 1.81 12.77
N LYS A 200 -1.00 1.67 13.92
CA LYS A 200 -0.56 0.73 14.95
C LYS A 200 -0.71 -0.73 14.52
N LEU A 201 -1.75 -1.05 13.74
CA LEU A 201 -2.11 -2.42 13.36
C LEU A 201 -1.58 -2.82 11.99
N TYR A 202 -1.57 -1.88 11.02
CA TYR A 202 -1.31 -2.13 9.61
C TYR A 202 -0.09 -1.41 9.04
N GLY A 203 0.45 -0.41 9.75
CA GLY A 203 1.62 0.36 9.33
C GLY A 203 1.31 1.63 8.54
N PRO A 204 2.23 2.08 7.66
CA PRO A 204 2.10 3.35 6.96
C PRO A 204 0.89 3.38 6.04
N VAL A 205 0.22 4.54 5.97
CA VAL A 205 -1.01 4.73 5.18
C VAL A 205 -0.73 5.00 3.70
N PHE A 206 0.51 5.32 3.33
CA PHE A 206 0.97 5.40 1.94
C PHE A 206 2.38 4.83 1.81
N TYR A 207 2.61 4.11 0.73
CA TYR A 207 3.86 3.39 0.43
C TYR A 207 3.83 2.81 -0.97
N SER A 208 4.93 2.21 -1.41
CA SER A 208 5.03 1.54 -2.71
C SER A 208 5.69 0.16 -2.60
N PHE A 209 5.49 -0.66 -3.61
CA PHE A 209 6.15 -1.95 -3.78
C PHE A 209 6.19 -2.35 -5.25
N ASP A 210 7.06 -3.28 -5.60
CA ASP A 210 7.25 -3.75 -6.97
C ASP A 210 6.89 -5.23 -7.11
N VAL A 211 6.16 -5.56 -8.17
CA VAL A 211 5.93 -6.96 -8.58
C VAL A 211 6.06 -7.07 -10.11
N GLY A 212 6.91 -7.95 -10.58
CA GLY A 212 7.25 -8.01 -12.01
C GLY A 212 7.79 -6.68 -12.51
N ASN A 213 7.24 -6.19 -13.62
CA ASN A 213 7.59 -4.90 -14.21
C ASN A 213 6.61 -3.78 -13.80
N THR A 214 5.90 -3.97 -12.70
CA THR A 214 4.89 -3.00 -12.24
C THR A 214 5.28 -2.43 -10.90
N HIS A 215 5.20 -1.11 -10.80
CA HIS A 215 5.33 -0.35 -9.56
C HIS A 215 3.93 -0.04 -9.02
N TYR A 216 3.67 -0.47 -7.81
CA TYR A 216 2.41 -0.32 -7.11
C TYR A 216 2.51 0.77 -6.05
N ILE A 217 1.54 1.66 -6.04
CA ILE A 217 1.50 2.79 -5.09
C ILE A 217 0.20 2.69 -4.29
N MET A 218 0.32 2.61 -2.97
CA MET A 218 -0.80 2.79 -2.06
C MET A 218 -0.89 4.26 -1.67
N THR A 219 -2.07 4.84 -1.82
CA THR A 219 -2.39 6.20 -1.37
C THR A 219 -3.57 6.19 -0.41
N PRO A 220 -3.60 7.05 0.61
CA PRO A 220 -4.63 7.04 1.63
C PRO A 220 -5.90 7.78 1.20
N MET A 221 -7.01 7.51 1.86
CA MET A 221 -8.19 8.38 1.87
C MET A 221 -7.84 9.67 2.60
N LEU A 222 -8.16 10.83 2.01
CA LEU A 222 -7.75 12.14 2.55
C LEU A 222 -8.70 12.70 3.62
N HIS A 223 -9.85 12.07 3.83
CA HIS A 223 -10.85 12.46 4.82
C HIS A 223 -11.74 11.27 5.15
N GLY A 224 -12.37 11.30 6.30
CA GLY A 224 -13.24 10.21 6.76
C GLY A 224 -13.98 10.59 8.04
N ASP A 225 -14.33 9.59 8.85
CA ASP A 225 -15.10 9.79 10.08
C ASP A 225 -14.34 10.65 11.10
N TYR A 226 -13.02 10.58 11.10
CA TYR A 226 -12.12 11.46 11.85
C TYR A 226 -11.04 12.04 10.94
N LEU A 227 -10.52 13.21 11.29
CA LEU A 227 -9.51 13.88 10.48
C LEU A 227 -8.16 13.19 10.61
N PRO A 228 -7.48 12.90 9.49
CA PRO A 228 -6.11 12.42 9.51
C PRO A 228 -5.12 13.54 9.85
N GLU A 229 -3.93 13.17 10.31
CA GLU A 229 -2.81 14.09 10.50
C GLU A 229 -2.04 14.31 9.19
N TYR A 230 -1.97 13.30 8.30
CA TYR A 230 -1.38 13.44 6.98
C TYR A 230 -2.23 14.34 6.07
N THR A 231 -1.58 14.96 5.13
CA THR A 231 -2.22 15.86 4.15
C THR A 231 -2.01 15.37 2.72
N LYS A 232 -2.80 15.89 1.79
CA LYS A 232 -2.58 15.67 0.34
C LYS A 232 -1.17 16.10 -0.09
N GLU A 233 -0.64 17.18 0.50
CA GLU A 233 0.71 17.67 0.21
C GLU A 233 1.77 16.67 0.64
N ASP A 234 1.62 16.02 1.80
CA ASP A 234 2.56 14.99 2.26
C ASP A 234 2.60 13.82 1.27
N VAL A 235 1.44 13.31 0.87
CA VAL A 235 1.31 12.21 -0.11
C VAL A 235 1.89 12.62 -1.47
N TYR A 236 1.59 13.83 -1.95
CA TYR A 236 2.09 14.36 -3.22
C TYR A 236 3.62 14.45 -3.23
N ARG A 237 4.20 15.02 -2.18
CA ARG A 237 5.66 15.18 -2.07
C ARG A 237 6.37 13.84 -2.00
N TRP A 238 5.86 12.94 -1.18
CA TRP A 238 6.39 11.59 -1.10
C TRP A 238 6.31 10.87 -2.46
N MET A 239 5.13 10.83 -3.07
CA MET A 239 4.93 10.16 -4.37
C MET A 239 5.84 10.74 -5.46
N LYS A 240 6.04 12.04 -5.48
CA LYS A 240 6.96 12.70 -6.42
C LYS A 240 8.40 12.23 -6.22
N ASN A 241 8.84 12.09 -4.97
CA ASN A 241 10.17 11.62 -4.63
C ASN A 241 10.34 10.12 -4.93
N ASP A 242 9.33 9.32 -4.66
CA ASP A 242 9.31 7.87 -4.95
C ASP A 242 9.39 7.63 -6.47
N LEU A 243 8.53 8.26 -7.24
CA LEU A 243 8.49 8.14 -8.70
C LEU A 243 9.77 8.63 -9.40
N ALA A 244 10.59 9.47 -8.76
CA ALA A 244 11.87 9.88 -9.30
C ALA A 244 12.87 8.71 -9.44
N TYR A 245 12.66 7.62 -8.71
CA TYR A 245 13.47 6.40 -8.75
C TYR A 245 12.84 5.26 -9.55
N VAL A 246 11.61 5.42 -10.00
CA VAL A 246 10.93 4.40 -10.83
C VAL A 246 11.44 4.47 -12.27
N GLY A 247 11.91 3.34 -12.79
CA GLY A 247 12.37 3.23 -14.16
C GLY A 247 11.23 3.43 -15.16
N LYS A 248 11.53 4.04 -16.30
CA LYS A 248 10.54 4.34 -17.35
C LYS A 248 9.95 3.09 -18.01
N GLU A 249 10.59 1.96 -17.83
CA GLU A 249 10.13 0.64 -18.29
C GLU A 249 9.04 0.06 -17.42
N LYS A 250 8.86 0.57 -16.20
CA LYS A 250 7.82 0.10 -15.31
C LYS A 250 6.46 0.72 -15.61
N SER A 251 5.43 -0.09 -15.54
CA SER A 251 4.06 0.39 -15.45
C SER A 251 3.72 0.78 -14.02
N ILE A 252 2.72 1.62 -13.85
CA ILE A 252 2.24 2.07 -12.54
C ILE A 252 0.80 1.62 -12.34
N ILE A 253 0.49 1.09 -11.16
CA ILE A 253 -0.87 0.86 -10.68
C ILE A 253 -1.01 1.54 -9.31
N VAL A 254 -2.06 2.34 -9.17
CA VAL A 254 -2.36 3.05 -7.93
C VAL A 254 -3.55 2.40 -7.22
N PHE A 255 -3.42 2.24 -5.91
CA PHE A 255 -4.49 1.85 -5.01
C PHE A 255 -4.89 3.04 -4.13
N ASN A 256 -6.19 3.21 -3.96
CA ASN A 256 -6.77 4.17 -3.04
C ASN A 256 -8.14 3.62 -2.62
N HIS A 257 -8.70 4.14 -1.55
CA HIS A 257 -10.07 3.77 -1.20
C HIS A 257 -11.10 4.43 -2.13
N SER A 258 -10.81 5.60 -2.69
CA SER A 258 -11.71 6.35 -3.58
C SER A 258 -11.11 6.60 -4.96
N LEU A 259 -11.92 7.11 -5.86
CA LEU A 259 -11.46 7.64 -7.16
C LEU A 259 -10.53 8.84 -6.96
N PRO A 260 -9.61 9.11 -7.90
CA PRO A 260 -8.86 10.35 -7.89
C PRO A 260 -9.79 11.56 -8.14
N GLU A 261 -9.41 12.73 -7.64
CA GLU A 261 -10.15 13.97 -7.90
C GLU A 261 -10.21 14.31 -9.39
N ASP A 262 -9.11 14.06 -10.11
CA ASP A 262 -9.04 14.21 -11.57
C ASP A 262 -9.13 12.85 -12.26
N THR A 263 -10.32 12.49 -12.70
CA THR A 263 -10.59 11.27 -13.48
C THR A 263 -10.46 11.49 -15.00
N VAL A 264 -10.11 12.69 -15.45
CA VAL A 264 -9.96 13.00 -16.88
C VAL A 264 -8.51 12.87 -17.31
N ALA A 265 -7.61 13.55 -16.65
CA ALA A 265 -6.17 13.55 -16.96
C ALA A 265 -5.33 12.75 -15.95
N PHE A 266 -5.90 12.35 -14.81
CA PHE A 266 -5.19 11.65 -13.74
C PHE A 266 -3.96 12.40 -13.24
N LYS A 267 -4.11 13.71 -13.07
CA LYS A 267 -3.11 14.56 -12.46
C LYS A 267 -3.25 14.48 -10.94
N TYR A 268 -2.19 14.11 -10.26
CA TYR A 268 -2.15 14.09 -8.80
C TYR A 268 -1.27 15.23 -8.31
N GLY A 269 -1.82 16.23 -7.64
CA GLY A 269 -1.04 17.38 -7.22
C GLY A 269 -1.82 18.43 -6.45
N MET A 270 -1.16 19.59 -6.27
CA MET A 270 -1.61 20.69 -5.42
C MET A 270 -2.28 21.82 -6.22
N SER A 271 -1.99 21.94 -7.51
CA SER A 271 -2.53 22.97 -8.40
C SER A 271 -2.37 22.54 -9.87
N ASP A 272 -2.89 23.36 -10.78
CA ASP A 272 -2.76 23.16 -12.23
C ASP A 272 -1.31 23.19 -12.74
N THR A 273 -0.39 23.71 -11.95
CA THR A 273 1.04 23.84 -12.30
C THR A 273 1.96 22.99 -11.41
N GLU A 274 1.44 22.43 -10.33
CA GLU A 274 2.19 21.60 -9.39
C GLU A 274 1.48 20.25 -9.22
N TYR A 275 1.78 19.32 -10.11
CA TYR A 275 1.18 17.99 -10.15
C TYR A 275 2.14 16.95 -10.74
N ILE A 276 1.79 15.69 -10.54
CA ILE A 276 2.36 14.53 -11.22
C ILE A 276 1.38 14.14 -12.32
N ASP A 277 1.84 14.05 -13.56
CA ASP A 277 1.09 13.49 -14.68
C ASP A 277 1.24 11.96 -14.63
N LEU A 278 0.34 11.30 -13.92
CA LEU A 278 0.43 9.86 -13.71
C LEU A 278 0.38 9.04 -15.02
N PRO A 279 -0.46 9.37 -16.02
CA PRO A 279 -0.40 8.71 -17.32
C PRO A 279 0.95 8.85 -18.02
N ALA A 280 1.59 10.04 -17.97
CA ALA A 280 2.92 10.24 -18.53
C ALA A 280 4.01 9.45 -17.78
N MET A 281 3.77 9.12 -16.51
CA MET A 281 4.63 8.24 -15.71
C MET A 281 4.35 6.75 -15.93
N GLY A 282 3.34 6.39 -16.71
CA GLY A 282 3.02 4.98 -17.03
C GLY A 282 1.83 4.39 -16.25
N LEU A 283 0.94 5.22 -15.71
CA LEU A 283 -0.27 4.74 -15.02
C LEU A 283 -1.15 3.89 -15.96
N LYS A 284 -1.44 2.67 -15.55
CA LYS A 284 -2.30 1.72 -16.24
C LYS A 284 -3.67 1.59 -15.59
N ALA A 285 -3.71 1.59 -14.27
CA ALA A 285 -4.95 1.42 -13.54
C ALA A 285 -4.94 2.16 -12.19
N TRP A 286 -6.12 2.57 -11.77
CA TRP A 286 -6.45 3.07 -10.43
C TRP A 286 -7.53 2.16 -9.86
N LEU A 287 -7.19 1.44 -8.78
CA LEU A 287 -8.07 0.49 -8.11
C LEU A 287 -8.62 1.10 -6.82
N TYR A 288 -9.92 0.93 -6.59
CA TYR A 288 -10.60 1.56 -5.47
C TYR A 288 -11.78 0.74 -4.95
N GLY A 289 -12.31 1.11 -3.80
CA GLY A 289 -13.53 0.60 -3.17
C GLY A 289 -14.58 1.68 -2.96
N HIS A 290 -15.02 1.87 -1.70
CA HIS A 290 -15.85 2.96 -1.23
C HIS A 290 -17.29 3.00 -1.77
N TRP A 291 -17.50 2.67 -3.03
CA TRP A 291 -18.80 2.73 -3.66
C TRP A 291 -19.62 1.44 -3.49
N HIS A 292 -19.01 0.39 -2.95
CA HIS A 292 -19.63 -0.93 -2.81
C HIS A 292 -20.26 -1.45 -4.10
N VAL A 293 -19.63 -1.20 -5.23
CA VAL A 293 -20.07 -1.66 -6.54
C VAL A 293 -18.93 -2.33 -7.30
N ASN A 294 -19.30 -3.18 -8.26
CA ASN A 294 -18.34 -3.79 -9.16
C ASN A 294 -18.32 -3.03 -10.48
N HIS A 295 -17.36 -2.14 -10.65
CA HIS A 295 -17.28 -1.29 -11.83
C HIS A 295 -15.88 -1.31 -12.44
N VAL A 296 -15.83 -1.42 -13.77
CA VAL A 296 -14.60 -1.31 -14.57
C VAL A 296 -14.82 -0.31 -15.67
N HIS A 297 -14.01 0.72 -15.71
CA HIS A 297 -14.09 1.74 -16.76
C HIS A 297 -12.70 2.01 -17.35
N LYS A 298 -12.62 1.98 -18.68
CA LYS A 298 -11.43 2.40 -19.42
C LYS A 298 -11.61 3.83 -19.93
N HIS A 299 -10.79 4.74 -19.46
CA HIS A 299 -10.84 6.15 -19.85
C HIS A 299 -10.30 6.32 -21.27
N LYS A 300 -11.12 6.89 -22.16
CA LYS A 300 -10.80 6.98 -23.60
C LYS A 300 -9.58 7.85 -23.91
N VAL A 301 -9.33 8.90 -23.13
CA VAL A 301 -8.26 9.87 -23.37
C VAL A 301 -6.91 9.31 -22.96
N THR A 302 -6.83 8.79 -21.75
CA THR A 302 -5.57 8.32 -21.14
C THR A 302 -5.32 6.83 -21.32
N GLY A 303 -6.37 6.05 -21.58
CA GLY A 303 -6.30 4.59 -21.61
C GLY A 303 -6.24 3.94 -20.21
N VAL A 304 -6.22 4.74 -19.15
CA VAL A 304 -6.19 4.27 -17.75
C VAL A 304 -7.49 3.54 -17.40
N TYR A 305 -7.38 2.46 -16.64
CA TYR A 305 -8.54 1.79 -16.06
C TYR A 305 -8.82 2.32 -14.66
N THR A 306 -10.10 2.59 -14.36
CA THR A 306 -10.57 2.70 -12.97
C THR A 306 -11.37 1.44 -12.64
N ILE A 307 -11.00 0.78 -11.53
CA ILE A 307 -11.54 -0.54 -11.18
C ILE A 307 -12.01 -0.49 -9.73
N CYS A 308 -13.34 -0.58 -9.55
CA CYS A 308 -13.97 -0.68 -8.23
C CYS A 308 -14.31 -2.13 -7.94
N THR A 309 -14.20 -2.52 -6.68
CA THR A 309 -14.69 -3.81 -6.19
C THR A 309 -15.67 -3.61 -5.04
N SER A 310 -16.66 -4.49 -4.95
CA SER A 310 -17.54 -4.57 -3.80
C SER A 310 -16.94 -5.43 -2.70
N THR A 311 -17.64 -5.53 -1.59
CA THR A 311 -17.18 -6.29 -0.42
C THR A 311 -17.21 -7.80 -0.64
N PRO A 312 -16.17 -8.52 -0.23
CA PRO A 312 -16.15 -9.99 -0.27
C PRO A 312 -17.09 -10.61 0.79
N ALA A 313 -17.49 -9.85 1.81
CA ALA A 313 -18.33 -10.34 2.89
C ALA A 313 -19.83 -10.29 2.55
N CYS A 314 -20.30 -9.17 1.97
CA CYS A 314 -21.72 -8.88 1.81
C CYS A 314 -22.17 -8.67 0.35
N GLY A 315 -21.23 -8.56 -0.59
CA GLY A 315 -21.55 -8.17 -1.96
C GLY A 315 -21.70 -6.66 -2.13
N GLY A 316 -22.30 -6.21 -3.23
CA GLY A 316 -22.42 -4.81 -3.59
C GLY A 316 -23.84 -4.26 -3.42
N ILE A 317 -23.95 -2.93 -3.32
CA ILE A 317 -25.25 -2.23 -3.39
C ILE A 317 -25.88 -2.30 -4.78
N ASP A 318 -25.12 -2.67 -5.78
CA ASP A 318 -25.56 -2.99 -7.13
C ASP A 318 -26.15 -4.41 -7.27
N HIS A 319 -26.43 -5.06 -6.15
CA HIS A 319 -26.86 -6.46 -6.05
C HIS A 319 -25.84 -7.48 -6.57
N ALA A 320 -24.57 -7.10 -6.72
CA ALA A 320 -23.52 -8.06 -6.99
C ALA A 320 -23.36 -9.02 -5.80
N PRO A 321 -23.09 -10.30 -6.06
CA PRO A 321 -22.84 -11.27 -4.97
C PRO A 321 -21.51 -10.96 -4.28
N SER A 322 -21.35 -11.51 -3.06
CA SER A 322 -20.07 -11.50 -2.34
C SER A 322 -18.96 -12.09 -3.21
N ALA A 323 -17.96 -11.30 -3.50
CA ALA A 323 -16.91 -11.65 -4.44
C ALA A 323 -15.62 -10.88 -4.15
N PHE A 324 -14.51 -11.40 -4.63
CA PHE A 324 -13.26 -10.67 -4.74
C PHE A 324 -12.84 -10.58 -6.20
N ARG A 325 -12.01 -9.61 -6.49
CA ARG A 325 -11.55 -9.38 -7.85
C ARG A 325 -10.16 -9.96 -8.02
N VAL A 326 -9.94 -10.69 -9.12
CA VAL A 326 -8.63 -11.17 -9.54
C VAL A 326 -8.15 -10.34 -10.71
N LEU A 327 -7.00 -9.72 -10.58
CA LEU A 327 -6.35 -8.93 -11.60
C LEU A 327 -5.19 -9.72 -12.19
N THR A 328 -5.09 -9.72 -13.50
CA THR A 328 -3.92 -10.23 -14.23
C THR A 328 -3.20 -9.04 -14.84
N VAL A 329 -1.91 -8.95 -14.59
CA VAL A 329 -1.03 -7.93 -15.15
C VAL A 329 -0.05 -8.63 -16.09
N ASP A 330 -0.05 -8.21 -17.36
CA ASP A 330 0.85 -8.73 -18.37
C ASP A 330 2.24 -8.05 -18.33
N THR A 331 3.12 -8.45 -19.22
CA THR A 331 4.49 -7.93 -19.32
C THR A 331 4.57 -6.45 -19.64
N GLU A 332 3.51 -5.88 -20.22
CA GLU A 332 3.39 -4.46 -20.60
C GLU A 332 2.63 -3.65 -19.53
N GLY A 333 2.21 -4.32 -18.44
CA GLY A 333 1.41 -3.72 -17.38
C GLY A 333 -0.07 -3.54 -17.72
N ASN A 334 -0.57 -4.13 -18.80
CA ASN A 334 -1.99 -4.11 -19.07
C ASN A 334 -2.74 -4.98 -18.06
N VAL A 335 -3.93 -4.51 -17.67
CA VAL A 335 -4.70 -5.11 -16.60
C VAL A 335 -5.95 -5.77 -17.17
N ALA A 336 -6.15 -7.05 -16.85
CA ALA A 336 -7.41 -7.76 -17.02
C ALA A 336 -8.00 -8.06 -15.62
N SER A 337 -9.33 -8.06 -15.53
CA SER A 337 -10.03 -8.21 -14.25
C SER A 337 -11.17 -9.21 -14.37
N GLU A 338 -11.26 -10.11 -13.41
CA GLU A 338 -12.33 -11.10 -13.30
C GLU A 338 -12.81 -11.24 -11.84
N PHE A 339 -14.01 -11.83 -11.66
CA PHE A 339 -14.57 -12.10 -10.36
C PHE A 339 -14.36 -13.53 -9.93
N ARG A 340 -14.25 -13.70 -8.58
CA ARG A 340 -14.41 -14.97 -7.89
C ARG A 340 -15.36 -14.78 -6.71
N TYR A 341 -16.34 -15.67 -6.57
CA TYR A 341 -17.27 -15.63 -5.45
C TYR A 341 -16.56 -15.94 -4.15
N SER A 342 -16.86 -15.15 -3.13
CA SER A 342 -16.25 -15.29 -1.80
C SER A 342 -16.76 -16.52 -1.04
N TYR A 343 -17.99 -16.96 -1.34
CA TYR A 343 -18.60 -18.12 -0.72
C TYR A 343 -18.82 -19.23 -1.73
N LEU A 344 -18.24 -20.41 -1.44
CA LEU A 344 -18.61 -21.63 -2.10
C LEU A 344 -19.79 -22.20 -1.30
N SER A 345 -21.01 -21.96 -1.76
CA SER A 345 -22.18 -22.57 -1.12
C SER A 345 -22.34 -24.03 -1.56
N PRO A 346 -22.19 -25.02 -0.67
CA PRO A 346 -22.52 -26.42 -0.99
C PRO A 346 -24.00 -26.61 -1.23
N SER A 347 -24.84 -25.63 -1.01
CA SER A 347 -26.30 -25.67 -1.16
C SER A 347 -26.81 -24.81 -2.32
N LEU A 348 -26.00 -24.53 -3.34
CA LEU A 348 -26.53 -23.98 -4.57
C LEU A 348 -27.36 -25.02 -5.29
N HIS A 349 -28.65 -25.13 -4.90
CA HIS A 349 -29.62 -25.89 -5.67
C HIS A 349 -29.87 -25.13 -6.97
N ILE A 350 -29.30 -25.62 -8.05
CA ILE A 350 -29.74 -25.21 -9.40
C ILE A 350 -31.18 -25.69 -9.51
N VAL A 351 -32.12 -24.79 -9.28
CA VAL A 351 -33.51 -25.03 -9.66
C VAL A 351 -33.52 -24.95 -11.18
N SER A 352 -33.52 -26.08 -11.85
CA SER A 352 -33.83 -26.09 -13.29
C SER A 352 -35.27 -25.59 -13.40
N LEU A 353 -35.42 -24.41 -14.03
CA LEU A 353 -36.72 -23.99 -14.54
C LEU A 353 -37.03 -24.92 -15.73
N GLU A 354 -37.73 -26.00 -15.49
CA GLU A 354 -38.39 -26.73 -16.56
C GLU A 354 -39.54 -25.84 -17.06
N ASN A 355 -39.50 -25.46 -18.35
CA ASN A 355 -40.59 -24.81 -19.06
C ASN A 355 -41.71 -25.77 -19.37
#